data_0fb951db249eebb283e4380af7a3148e
#
_entry.id   0fb951db249eebb283e4380af7a3148e
#
_cell.length_a   1.000
_cell.length_b   1.000
_cell.length_c   1.000
_cell.angle_alpha   90.00
_cell.angle_beta   90.00
_cell.angle_gamma   90.00
#
_symmetry.space_group_name_H-M   'P 1'
#
loop_
_entity.id
_entity.type
_entity.pdbx_description
1 polymer ?
#
loop_
_entity_poly.entity_id
_entity_poly.type
_entity_poly.pdbx_seq_one_letter_code
_entity_poly.pdbx_strand_id
1 'polypeptide(L)'
;MKDVNRRRFLKTSLVGAALATAGQTALASSVTSGFTKKQSLSQQQSNGAAAELKISFQEGIAPGKNLREKFDFMEKHGVVGFEPGGGGLSGRVKEFKDELKGRNIQVSAICAGFKGFPLSTDEEVRKQFHTTMSEIIVAAGELGSTGVIFVPAFNGQVPAMPHTMETRDFLCEQLDKLGTLAANNGTTIIFEPLNRREAFYLRQVGDAASMCRDINNPGVTCMGDFWHMTWEEPSDRGAFISAGDYLQHVHMASRKRRSMPGEDGAADNYVDGFRGLKQIGYNNYVSFECGCQGDREVVVPAALELLRKQWKEA
;
A
#
# COMPACT_ATOMS: atom_id res chain seq x y z
N MET A 1 -8.96 39.69 -25.51
CA MET A 1 -9.30 38.48 -24.77
C MET A 1 -10.58 38.75 -24.01
N LYS A 2 -11.69 38.08 -24.38
CA LYS A 2 -13.02 38.37 -23.80
C LYS A 2 -13.25 37.49 -22.58
N ASP A 3 -13.53 38.10 -21.45
CA ASP A 3 -13.89 37.43 -20.19
C ASP A 3 -15.11 36.53 -20.37
N VAL A 4 -14.92 35.22 -20.08
CA VAL A 4 -16.00 34.24 -20.07
C VAL A 4 -16.57 34.20 -18.66
N ASN A 5 -17.73 34.79 -18.48
CA ASN A 5 -18.42 34.91 -17.20
C ASN A 5 -18.96 33.56 -16.70
N ARG A 6 -18.46 33.07 -15.58
CA ARG A 6 -18.82 31.82 -14.92
C ARG A 6 -20.33 31.60 -14.68
N ARG A 7 -21.11 32.68 -14.64
CA ARG A 7 -22.57 32.62 -14.44
C ARG A 7 -23.37 32.15 -15.66
N ARG A 8 -22.75 32.06 -16.85
CA ARG A 8 -23.43 31.62 -18.08
C ARG A 8 -23.35 30.10 -18.28
N PHE A 9 -22.38 29.43 -17.65
CA PHE A 9 -22.20 27.98 -17.76
C PHE A 9 -23.27 27.19 -17.00
N LEU A 10 -23.79 27.72 -15.90
CA LEU A 10 -24.78 27.03 -15.03
C LEU A 10 -26.24 27.12 -15.53
N LYS A 11 -26.52 27.89 -16.60
CA LYS A 11 -27.90 28.02 -17.12
C LYS A 11 -28.22 27.13 -18.31
N THR A 12 -27.25 26.41 -18.88
CA THR A 12 -27.43 25.55 -20.07
C THR A 12 -27.56 24.07 -19.77
N SER A 13 -27.46 23.66 -18.51
CA SER A 13 -27.50 22.24 -18.10
C SER A 13 -28.87 21.75 -17.57
N LEU A 14 -29.95 22.56 -17.72
CA LEU A 14 -31.26 22.26 -17.12
C LEU A 14 -32.42 22.17 -18.12
N VAL A 15 -32.15 21.88 -19.40
CA VAL A 15 -33.21 21.60 -20.37
C VAL A 15 -32.84 20.36 -21.17
N GLY A 16 -33.34 19.21 -20.76
CA GLY A 16 -33.13 17.96 -21.47
C GLY A 16 -33.58 16.72 -20.74
N ALA A 17 -34.74 16.76 -20.08
CA ALA A 17 -35.37 15.55 -19.56
C ALA A 17 -36.88 15.69 -19.55
N ALA A 18 -37.52 15.42 -20.67
CA ALA A 18 -38.91 14.93 -20.74
C ALA A 18 -39.26 14.51 -22.18
N LEU A 19 -39.94 13.39 -22.28
CA LEU A 19 -40.67 12.82 -23.43
C LEU A 19 -39.91 11.77 -24.27
N ALA A 20 -40.18 10.50 -23.97
CA ALA A 20 -40.95 9.62 -24.88
C ALA A 20 -41.13 8.24 -24.28
N THR A 21 -42.34 7.96 -23.81
CA THR A 21 -42.90 6.61 -23.65
C THR A 21 -43.61 6.26 -24.97
N ALA A 22 -43.38 5.04 -25.44
CA ALA A 22 -44.35 4.13 -26.06
C ALA A 22 -43.80 3.35 -27.26
N GLY A 23 -43.91 2.03 -27.21
CA GLY A 23 -44.33 1.27 -28.39
C GLY A 23 -43.43 0.13 -28.88
N GLN A 24 -43.70 -1.09 -28.39
CA GLN A 24 -43.91 -2.35 -29.15
C GLN A 24 -42.68 -3.19 -29.65
N THR A 25 -42.51 -4.28 -28.97
CA THR A 25 -42.58 -5.72 -29.40
C THR A 25 -41.76 -6.25 -30.58
N ALA A 26 -40.95 -7.24 -30.21
CA ALA A 26 -40.67 -8.53 -30.87
C ALA A 26 -39.71 -8.58 -32.05
N LEU A 27 -38.63 -9.31 -31.91
CA LEU A 27 -38.39 -10.67 -32.42
C LEU A 27 -36.96 -11.16 -32.08
N ALA A 28 -36.91 -12.37 -31.62
CA ALA A 28 -35.71 -13.09 -31.24
C ALA A 28 -34.87 -13.46 -32.45
N SER A 29 -33.56 -13.43 -32.29
CA SER A 29 -32.64 -14.40 -32.90
C SER A 29 -31.41 -14.51 -32.06
N SER A 30 -31.15 -15.72 -31.59
CA SER A 30 -30.04 -16.23 -30.86
C SER A 30 -28.72 -16.11 -31.63
N VAL A 31 -27.74 -15.41 -31.02
CA VAL A 31 -26.32 -15.67 -31.29
C VAL A 31 -25.64 -15.82 -29.95
N THR A 32 -25.45 -17.08 -29.55
CA THR A 32 -24.56 -17.46 -28.44
C THR A 32 -23.13 -17.27 -28.89
N SER A 33 -22.50 -16.19 -28.45
CA SER A 33 -21.04 -16.10 -28.41
C SER A 33 -20.64 -15.97 -26.95
N GLY A 34 -19.91 -16.99 -26.50
CA GLY A 34 -19.42 -17.10 -25.13
C GLY A 34 -18.51 -15.94 -24.74
N PHE A 35 -19.04 -15.03 -23.98
CA PHE A 35 -18.24 -14.13 -23.15
C PHE A 35 -17.96 -14.88 -21.85
N THR A 36 -16.76 -15.46 -21.77
CA THR A 36 -16.17 -15.83 -20.49
C THR A 36 -16.24 -14.62 -19.58
N LYS A 37 -17.02 -14.78 -18.53
CA LYS A 37 -17.12 -13.83 -17.42
C LYS A 37 -15.70 -13.64 -16.86
N LYS A 38 -14.98 -12.57 -17.26
CA LYS A 38 -13.87 -12.05 -16.49
C LYS A 38 -14.46 -11.76 -15.11
N GLN A 39 -14.09 -12.57 -14.13
CA GLN A 39 -14.24 -12.17 -12.74
C GLN A 39 -13.38 -10.90 -12.59
N SER A 40 -14.04 -9.74 -12.61
CA SER A 40 -13.47 -8.54 -12.03
C SER A 40 -13.13 -8.93 -10.59
N LEU A 41 -11.86 -8.80 -10.21
CA LEU A 41 -11.51 -8.64 -8.81
C LEU A 41 -12.35 -7.42 -8.39
N SER A 42 -13.52 -7.71 -7.83
CA SER A 42 -14.47 -6.71 -7.40
C SER A 42 -13.70 -5.79 -6.45
N GLN A 43 -13.72 -4.50 -6.73
CA GLN A 43 -13.65 -3.51 -5.67
C GLN A 43 -14.40 -4.11 -4.49
N GLN A 44 -13.68 -4.53 -3.48
CA GLN A 44 -14.26 -4.92 -2.22
C GLN A 44 -14.78 -3.60 -1.63
N GLN A 45 -15.96 -3.19 -2.10
CA GLN A 45 -16.76 -2.24 -1.34
C GLN A 45 -16.76 -2.78 0.08
N SER A 46 -16.19 -2.02 1.00
CA SER A 46 -16.23 -2.31 2.42
C SER A 46 -17.70 -2.50 2.80
N ASN A 47 -18.15 -3.75 2.77
CA ASN A 47 -19.45 -4.14 3.24
C ASN A 47 -19.47 -3.93 4.76
N GLY A 48 -19.57 -2.69 5.24
CA GLY A 48 -19.86 -2.36 6.63
C GLY A 48 -19.08 -3.08 7.73
N ALA A 49 -18.03 -3.83 7.38
CA ALA A 49 -17.13 -4.46 8.35
C ALA A 49 -16.37 -3.36 9.09
N ALA A 50 -16.43 -3.38 10.39
CA ALA A 50 -15.68 -2.44 11.22
C ALA A 50 -14.18 -2.61 10.95
N ALA A 51 -13.46 -1.49 10.82
CA ALA A 51 -12.01 -1.51 10.67
C ALA A 51 -11.34 -2.27 11.82
N GLU A 52 -10.32 -3.06 11.52
CA GLU A 52 -9.60 -3.88 12.49
C GLU A 52 -8.11 -3.51 12.51
N LEU A 53 -7.52 -3.46 13.71
CA LEU A 53 -6.08 -3.26 13.87
C LEU A 53 -5.35 -4.61 13.78
N LYS A 54 -4.89 -4.95 12.58
CA LYS A 54 -4.04 -6.13 12.33
C LYS A 54 -2.57 -5.71 12.37
N ILE A 55 -1.88 -6.07 13.44
CA ILE A 55 -0.47 -5.69 13.61
C ILE A 55 0.43 -6.69 12.90
N SER A 56 1.42 -6.16 12.18
CA SER A 56 2.47 -6.88 11.49
C SER A 56 3.84 -6.43 11.96
N PHE A 57 4.85 -7.28 11.75
CA PHE A 57 6.24 -6.97 12.05
C PHE A 57 7.14 -7.26 10.86
N GLN A 58 8.05 -6.32 10.56
CA GLN A 58 9.22 -6.65 9.76
C GLN A 58 10.07 -7.71 10.47
N GLU A 59 10.81 -8.50 9.69
CA GLU A 59 11.58 -9.66 10.18
C GLU A 59 12.53 -9.34 11.35
N GLY A 60 13.00 -8.10 11.45
CA GLY A 60 13.91 -7.62 12.48
C GLY A 60 13.24 -7.17 13.80
N ILE A 61 11.91 -7.11 13.89
CA ILE A 61 11.20 -6.51 15.04
C ILE A 61 11.09 -7.48 16.22
N ALA A 62 10.54 -8.67 15.99
CA ALA A 62 10.39 -9.67 17.06
C ALA A 62 11.76 -10.15 17.55
N PRO A 63 11.97 -10.27 18.88
CA PRO A 63 13.12 -10.97 19.42
C PRO A 63 13.06 -12.47 19.05
N GLY A 64 14.22 -13.11 19.00
CA GLY A 64 14.37 -14.51 18.64
C GLY A 64 15.58 -14.75 17.74
N LYS A 65 16.19 -15.91 17.86
CA LYS A 65 17.40 -16.31 17.12
C LYS A 65 17.11 -16.84 15.72
N ASN A 66 15.88 -17.29 15.50
CA ASN A 66 15.38 -17.89 14.26
C ASN A 66 13.91 -17.52 14.04
N LEU A 67 13.35 -17.85 12.88
CA LEU A 67 11.96 -17.54 12.55
C LEU A 67 10.95 -18.15 13.52
N ARG A 68 11.19 -19.37 13.95
CA ARG A 68 10.29 -20.07 14.90
C ARG A 68 10.14 -19.29 16.20
N GLU A 69 11.25 -18.92 16.84
CA GLU A 69 11.23 -18.14 18.08
C GLU A 69 10.56 -16.77 17.87
N LYS A 70 10.82 -16.12 16.73
CA LYS A 70 10.17 -14.86 16.38
C LYS A 70 8.66 -15.03 16.23
N PHE A 71 8.21 -16.05 15.53
CA PHE A 71 6.78 -16.32 15.35
C PHE A 71 6.10 -16.73 16.66
N ASP A 72 6.76 -17.49 17.53
CA ASP A 72 6.27 -17.81 18.87
C ASP A 72 6.05 -16.54 19.70
N PHE A 73 6.99 -15.60 19.64
CA PHE A 73 6.85 -14.30 20.29
C PHE A 73 5.68 -13.49 19.68
N MET A 74 5.56 -13.46 18.36
CA MET A 74 4.49 -12.74 17.66
C MET A 74 3.11 -13.29 18.04
N GLU A 75 2.91 -14.60 18.03
CA GLU A 75 1.65 -15.25 18.43
C GLU A 75 1.31 -14.99 19.89
N LYS A 76 2.29 -15.10 20.80
CA LYS A 76 2.12 -14.78 22.23
C LYS A 76 1.57 -13.36 22.45
N HIS A 77 1.95 -12.42 21.59
CA HIS A 77 1.55 -11.02 21.68
C HIS A 77 0.43 -10.62 20.72
N GLY A 78 -0.20 -11.58 20.02
CA GLY A 78 -1.34 -11.34 19.12
C GLY A 78 -0.97 -10.52 17.89
N VAL A 79 0.25 -10.69 17.36
CA VAL A 79 0.69 -10.15 16.09
C VAL A 79 0.39 -11.16 15.01
N VAL A 80 -0.31 -10.74 13.95
CA VAL A 80 -0.89 -11.63 12.93
C VAL A 80 -0.28 -11.44 11.54
N GLY A 81 0.61 -10.47 11.38
CA GLY A 81 1.29 -10.19 10.13
C GLY A 81 2.80 -10.32 10.25
N PHE A 82 3.44 -10.80 9.18
CA PHE A 82 4.90 -10.88 9.03
C PHE A 82 5.30 -10.22 7.72
N GLU A 83 6.31 -9.35 7.75
CA GLU A 83 6.78 -8.59 6.60
C GLU A 83 8.27 -8.88 6.35
N PRO A 84 8.59 -9.85 5.47
CA PRO A 84 9.97 -10.12 5.10
C PRO A 84 10.50 -9.12 4.05
N GLY A 85 11.82 -9.01 3.96
CA GLY A 85 12.49 -8.31 2.88
C GLY A 85 12.42 -9.09 1.56
N GLY A 86 12.34 -8.37 0.42
CA GLY A 86 12.26 -8.96 -0.92
C GLY A 86 13.60 -9.49 -1.45
N GLY A 87 14.74 -9.08 -0.86
CA GLY A 87 16.05 -9.54 -1.31
C GLY A 87 16.25 -11.05 -1.16
N GLY A 88 16.38 -11.77 -2.28
CA GLY A 88 16.52 -13.24 -2.27
C GLY A 88 15.25 -14.00 -1.85
N LEU A 89 14.10 -13.36 -1.87
CA LEU A 89 12.82 -13.90 -1.39
C LEU A 89 12.47 -15.25 -2.04
N SER A 90 12.66 -15.39 -3.34
CA SER A 90 12.38 -16.65 -4.07
C SER A 90 13.07 -17.86 -3.47
N GLY A 91 14.30 -17.69 -2.96
CA GLY A 91 15.05 -18.75 -2.27
C GLY A 91 14.51 -19.08 -0.87
N ARG A 92 13.68 -18.22 -0.28
CA ARG A 92 13.14 -18.36 1.08
C ARG A 92 11.66 -18.74 1.15
N VAL A 93 10.97 -18.81 0.02
CA VAL A 93 9.53 -19.12 -0.02
C VAL A 93 9.21 -20.41 0.74
N LYS A 94 9.99 -21.46 0.52
CA LYS A 94 9.79 -22.73 1.23
C LYS A 94 9.99 -22.61 2.74
N GLU A 95 11.03 -21.91 3.18
CA GLU A 95 11.33 -21.65 4.58
C GLU A 95 10.14 -20.97 5.27
N PHE A 96 9.63 -19.89 4.67
CA PHE A 96 8.48 -19.17 5.23
C PHE A 96 7.20 -20.01 5.25
N LYS A 97 6.90 -20.73 4.18
CA LYS A 97 5.73 -21.62 4.15
C LYS A 97 5.79 -22.71 5.22
N ASP A 98 6.97 -23.29 5.43
CA ASP A 98 7.16 -24.34 6.46
C ASP A 98 7.00 -23.80 7.88
N GLU A 99 7.62 -22.64 8.19
CA GLU A 99 7.56 -22.04 9.53
C GLU A 99 6.21 -21.37 9.86
N LEU A 100 5.47 -20.91 8.85
CA LEU A 100 4.12 -20.34 9.00
C LEU A 100 3.01 -21.38 9.06
N LYS A 101 3.32 -22.64 8.72
CA LYS A 101 2.32 -23.70 8.64
C LYS A 101 1.64 -23.94 9.99
N GLY A 102 0.32 -23.77 10.02
CA GLY A 102 -0.50 -23.98 11.23
C GLY A 102 -0.47 -22.82 12.22
N ARG A 103 0.20 -21.71 11.90
CA ARG A 103 0.21 -20.49 12.71
C ARG A 103 -0.87 -19.51 12.30
N ASN A 104 -1.25 -18.65 13.21
CA ASN A 104 -2.15 -17.52 12.92
C ASN A 104 -1.37 -16.25 12.49
N ILE A 105 -0.33 -16.44 11.68
CA ILE A 105 0.49 -15.38 11.11
C ILE A 105 0.48 -15.54 9.60
N GLN A 106 0.30 -14.45 8.88
CA GLN A 106 0.35 -14.40 7.42
C GLN A 106 1.41 -13.42 6.96
N VAL A 107 1.91 -13.59 5.73
CA VAL A 107 2.79 -12.61 5.11
C VAL A 107 1.96 -11.38 4.75
N SER A 108 2.22 -10.25 5.39
CA SER A 108 1.45 -9.02 5.23
C SER A 108 1.83 -8.27 3.95
N ALA A 109 3.10 -7.92 3.81
CA ALA A 109 3.69 -7.31 2.63
C ALA A 109 5.13 -7.79 2.46
N ILE A 110 5.75 -7.48 1.33
CA ILE A 110 7.18 -7.69 1.09
C ILE A 110 7.85 -6.33 1.02
N CYS A 111 8.81 -6.06 1.90
CA CYS A 111 9.50 -4.78 1.96
C CYS A 111 10.66 -4.72 0.96
N ALA A 112 10.51 -3.95 -0.12
CA ALA A 112 11.55 -3.64 -1.11
C ALA A 112 12.37 -4.88 -1.58
N GLY A 113 13.70 -4.73 -1.73
CA GLY A 113 14.61 -5.84 -2.07
C GLY A 113 14.96 -5.97 -3.56
N PHE A 114 14.32 -5.18 -4.42
CA PHE A 114 14.64 -5.09 -5.85
C PHE A 114 15.95 -4.31 -6.08
N LYS A 115 16.52 -4.48 -7.27
CA LYS A 115 17.70 -3.74 -7.75
C LYS A 115 17.28 -2.74 -8.82
N GLY A 116 18.09 -1.66 -9.00
CA GLY A 116 17.71 -0.60 -9.94
C GLY A 116 16.52 0.24 -9.43
N PHE A 117 15.97 1.08 -10.29
CA PHE A 117 14.77 1.88 -9.99
C PHE A 117 14.07 2.31 -11.29
N PRO A 118 12.72 2.50 -11.27
CA PRO A 118 11.93 2.70 -12.49
C PRO A 118 12.18 4.05 -13.17
N LEU A 119 12.62 5.07 -12.45
CA LEU A 119 12.84 6.43 -12.97
C LEU A 119 14.28 6.71 -13.37
N SER A 120 15.13 5.71 -13.52
CA SER A 120 16.47 5.89 -14.07
C SER A 120 16.41 6.34 -15.54
N THR A 121 17.29 7.26 -15.95
CA THR A 121 17.49 7.56 -17.39
C THR A 121 18.27 6.45 -18.10
N ASP A 122 18.97 5.58 -17.34
CA ASP A 122 19.66 4.39 -17.85
C ASP A 122 18.66 3.22 -18.02
N GLU A 123 18.57 2.70 -19.25
CA GLU A 123 17.65 1.62 -19.58
C GLU A 123 18.01 0.29 -18.90
N GLU A 124 19.29 -0.02 -18.74
CA GLU A 124 19.71 -1.26 -18.07
C GLU A 124 19.39 -1.24 -16.58
N VAL A 125 19.43 -0.08 -15.92
CA VAL A 125 18.99 0.09 -14.52
C VAL A 125 17.47 -0.12 -14.41
N ARG A 126 16.68 0.41 -15.35
CA ARG A 126 15.23 0.16 -15.38
C ARG A 126 14.90 -1.32 -15.64
N LYS A 127 15.62 -1.95 -16.57
CA LYS A 127 15.46 -3.38 -16.87
C LYS A 127 15.80 -4.25 -15.66
N GLN A 128 16.84 -3.91 -14.93
CA GLN A 128 17.20 -4.57 -13.68
C GLN A 128 16.07 -4.44 -12.64
N PHE A 129 15.46 -3.24 -12.53
CA PHE A 129 14.29 -3.02 -11.67
C PHE A 129 13.14 -3.95 -12.07
N HIS A 130 12.73 -3.96 -13.33
CA HIS A 130 11.64 -4.80 -13.81
C HIS A 130 11.89 -6.28 -13.58
N THR A 131 13.10 -6.76 -13.84
CA THR A 131 13.46 -8.17 -13.67
C THR A 131 13.36 -8.57 -12.19
N THR A 132 14.04 -7.85 -11.32
CA THR A 132 14.08 -8.22 -9.89
C THR A 132 12.73 -7.98 -9.19
N MET A 133 12.00 -6.93 -9.57
CA MET A 133 10.65 -6.68 -9.06
C MET A 133 9.68 -7.78 -9.48
N SER A 134 9.76 -8.26 -10.73
CA SER A 134 8.93 -9.37 -11.21
C SER A 134 9.19 -10.67 -10.46
N GLU A 135 10.45 -10.99 -10.14
CA GLU A 135 10.81 -12.17 -9.33
C GLU A 135 10.20 -12.07 -7.91
N ILE A 136 10.27 -10.89 -7.29
CA ILE A 136 9.70 -10.65 -5.97
C ILE A 136 8.17 -10.76 -6.01
N ILE A 137 7.50 -10.21 -7.02
CA ILE A 137 6.04 -10.28 -7.19
C ILE A 137 5.57 -11.74 -7.27
N VAL A 138 6.24 -12.58 -8.04
CA VAL A 138 5.90 -14.01 -8.13
C VAL A 138 6.04 -14.70 -6.77
N ALA A 139 7.16 -14.49 -6.09
CA ALA A 139 7.39 -15.05 -4.76
C ALA A 139 6.39 -14.51 -3.70
N ALA A 140 6.01 -13.23 -3.78
CA ALA A 140 4.98 -12.61 -2.93
C ALA A 140 3.61 -13.28 -3.13
N GLY A 141 3.22 -13.54 -4.38
CA GLY A 141 2.00 -14.26 -4.70
C GLY A 141 2.02 -15.69 -4.15
N GLU A 142 3.14 -16.41 -4.26
CA GLU A 142 3.29 -17.74 -3.68
C GLU A 142 3.16 -17.78 -2.15
N LEU A 143 3.53 -16.68 -1.46
CA LEU A 143 3.40 -16.51 -0.02
C LEU A 143 2.03 -15.98 0.41
N GLY A 144 1.14 -15.61 -0.51
CA GLY A 144 -0.14 -14.99 -0.21
C GLY A 144 -0.01 -13.58 0.38
N SER A 145 1.09 -12.89 0.08
CA SER A 145 1.33 -11.51 0.52
C SER A 145 0.35 -10.54 -0.12
N THR A 146 -0.05 -9.49 0.60
CA THR A 146 -0.94 -8.46 0.05
C THR A 146 -0.26 -7.59 -1.01
N GLY A 147 1.08 -7.46 -0.99
CA GLY A 147 1.79 -6.70 -2.01
C GLY A 147 3.30 -6.60 -1.79
N VAL A 148 3.97 -6.01 -2.78
CA VAL A 148 5.40 -5.71 -2.77
C VAL A 148 5.60 -4.20 -2.70
N ILE A 149 6.22 -3.74 -1.63
CA ILE A 149 6.47 -2.32 -1.37
C ILE A 149 7.65 -1.84 -2.22
N PHE A 150 7.50 -0.68 -2.85
CA PHE A 150 8.57 -0.06 -3.60
C PHE A 150 8.50 1.47 -3.60
N VAL A 151 9.67 2.09 -3.75
CA VAL A 151 9.86 3.54 -3.87
C VAL A 151 10.30 3.85 -5.31
N PRO A 152 9.66 4.81 -6.01
CA PRO A 152 9.99 5.10 -7.41
C PRO A 152 11.41 5.63 -7.63
N ALA A 153 11.91 6.46 -6.74
CA ALA A 153 13.29 6.93 -6.73
C ALA A 153 13.65 7.55 -5.38
N PHE A 154 14.80 7.16 -4.85
CA PHE A 154 15.44 7.80 -3.70
C PHE A 154 16.30 9.00 -4.13
N ASN A 155 16.56 9.96 -3.22
CA ASN A 155 17.39 11.15 -3.49
C ASN A 155 18.81 10.84 -4.01
N GLY A 156 19.38 9.71 -3.61
CA GLY A 156 20.72 9.29 -4.04
C GLY A 156 20.77 8.52 -5.35
N GLN A 157 19.63 8.21 -5.97
CA GLN A 157 19.57 7.45 -7.21
C GLN A 157 19.71 8.37 -8.42
N VAL A 158 20.85 8.35 -9.08
CA VAL A 158 21.17 9.18 -10.24
C VAL A 158 21.78 8.34 -11.36
N PRO A 159 21.60 8.71 -12.64
CA PRO A 159 20.72 9.80 -13.09
C PRO A 159 19.23 9.41 -13.05
N ALA A 160 18.40 10.31 -12.53
CA ALA A 160 16.95 10.14 -12.47
C ALA A 160 16.23 11.04 -13.47
N MET A 161 15.05 10.61 -13.94
CA MET A 161 14.16 11.43 -14.78
C MET A 161 13.65 12.64 -13.99
N PRO A 162 13.47 13.81 -14.61
CA PRO A 162 13.01 15.01 -13.92
C PRO A 162 11.54 14.90 -13.48
N HIS A 163 11.12 15.76 -12.54
CA HIS A 163 9.73 15.88 -12.11
C HIS A 163 8.88 16.59 -13.18
N THR A 164 8.34 15.82 -14.11
CA THR A 164 7.43 16.31 -15.17
C THR A 164 6.22 15.40 -15.30
N MET A 165 5.19 15.87 -16.02
CA MET A 165 4.02 15.03 -16.33
C MET A 165 4.41 13.84 -17.21
N GLU A 166 5.33 14.02 -18.15
CA GLU A 166 5.83 12.96 -19.02
C GLU A 166 6.51 11.85 -18.18
N THR A 167 7.28 12.22 -17.16
CA THR A 167 7.87 11.24 -16.22
C THR A 167 6.82 10.52 -15.41
N ARG A 168 5.76 11.23 -14.99
CA ARG A 168 4.63 10.62 -14.30
C ARG A 168 3.91 9.61 -15.19
N ASP A 169 3.60 9.99 -16.41
CA ASP A 169 2.91 9.12 -17.37
C ASP A 169 3.77 7.89 -17.69
N PHE A 170 5.08 8.08 -17.90
CA PHE A 170 6.03 6.99 -18.08
C PHE A 170 6.03 6.02 -16.89
N LEU A 171 6.06 6.54 -15.64
CA LEU A 171 5.99 5.70 -14.45
C LEU A 171 4.67 4.93 -14.38
N CYS A 172 3.53 5.59 -14.67
CA CYS A 172 2.23 4.94 -14.71
C CYS A 172 2.19 3.75 -15.69
N GLU A 173 2.77 3.90 -16.89
CA GLU A 173 2.87 2.81 -17.87
C GLU A 173 3.72 1.63 -17.38
N GLN A 174 4.84 1.92 -16.69
CA GLN A 174 5.68 0.86 -16.12
C GLN A 174 4.93 0.07 -15.04
N LEU A 175 4.18 0.79 -14.21
CA LEU A 175 3.48 0.21 -13.07
C LEU A 175 2.21 -0.52 -13.49
N ASP A 176 1.55 -0.13 -14.57
CA ASP A 176 0.43 -0.90 -15.11
C ASP A 176 0.88 -2.32 -15.51
N LYS A 177 2.06 -2.44 -16.13
CA LYS A 177 2.64 -3.74 -16.51
C LYS A 177 2.95 -4.61 -15.27
N LEU A 178 3.62 -4.02 -14.26
CA LEU A 178 3.94 -4.72 -13.01
C LEU A 178 2.68 -5.04 -12.20
N GLY A 179 1.71 -4.12 -12.16
CA GLY A 179 0.41 -4.33 -11.52
C GLY A 179 -0.36 -5.48 -12.15
N THR A 180 -0.35 -5.59 -13.49
CA THR A 180 -0.96 -6.72 -14.19
C THR A 180 -0.30 -8.05 -13.80
N LEU A 181 1.05 -8.08 -13.71
CA LEU A 181 1.77 -9.26 -13.23
C LEU A 181 1.39 -9.59 -11.79
N ALA A 182 1.33 -8.57 -10.90
CA ALA A 182 0.98 -8.74 -9.50
C ALA A 182 -0.45 -9.29 -9.34
N ALA A 183 -1.44 -8.70 -10.01
CA ALA A 183 -2.82 -9.16 -9.99
C ALA A 183 -2.96 -10.62 -10.49
N ASN A 184 -2.22 -11.01 -11.53
CA ASN A 184 -2.20 -12.39 -12.04
C ASN A 184 -1.59 -13.39 -11.04
N ASN A 185 -0.76 -12.92 -10.10
CA ASN A 185 -0.19 -13.74 -9.03
C ASN A 185 -0.95 -13.59 -7.70
N GLY A 186 -2.11 -12.89 -7.66
CA GLY A 186 -2.93 -12.73 -6.46
C GLY A 186 -2.32 -11.78 -5.42
N THR A 187 -1.48 -10.84 -5.85
CA THR A 187 -0.82 -9.84 -5.00
C THR A 187 -0.90 -8.45 -5.65
N THR A 188 -0.29 -7.43 -5.07
CA THR A 188 -0.22 -6.07 -5.62
C THR A 188 1.21 -5.54 -5.61
N ILE A 189 1.45 -4.43 -6.30
CA ILE A 189 2.58 -3.54 -6.00
C ILE A 189 2.07 -2.39 -5.15
N ILE A 190 2.86 -1.96 -4.19
CA ILE A 190 2.48 -0.97 -3.19
C ILE A 190 3.43 0.24 -3.28
N PHE A 191 2.92 1.39 -3.71
CA PHE A 191 3.68 2.65 -3.70
C PHE A 191 3.95 3.11 -2.27
N GLU A 192 5.19 3.36 -1.94
CA GLU A 192 5.57 3.99 -0.68
C GLU A 192 6.01 5.44 -0.90
N PRO A 193 5.23 6.43 -0.44
CA PRO A 193 5.68 7.81 -0.32
C PRO A 193 6.64 7.96 0.86
N LEU A 194 7.82 8.53 0.63
CA LEU A 194 8.79 8.80 1.69
C LEU A 194 8.94 10.30 1.93
N ASN A 195 9.54 10.65 3.07
CA ASN A 195 9.84 12.05 3.39
C ASN A 195 10.89 12.66 2.43
N ARG A 196 10.93 13.99 2.35
CA ARG A 196 11.79 14.78 1.46
C ARG A 196 13.29 14.56 1.62
N ARG A 197 13.73 13.96 2.72
CA ARG A 197 15.14 13.64 2.95
C ARG A 197 15.55 12.36 2.23
N GLU A 198 14.59 11.51 1.91
CA GLU A 198 14.80 10.19 1.30
C GLU A 198 14.22 10.08 -0.11
N ALA A 199 13.01 10.60 -0.34
CA ALA A 199 12.35 10.49 -1.63
C ALA A 199 12.73 11.62 -2.59
N PHE A 200 13.22 11.22 -3.75
CA PHE A 200 13.34 12.11 -4.89
C PHE A 200 11.98 12.39 -5.51
N TYR A 201 11.14 11.37 -5.71
CA TYR A 201 9.97 11.50 -6.57
C TYR A 201 8.64 11.57 -5.82
N LEU A 202 8.30 10.65 -4.94
CA LEU A 202 6.98 10.53 -4.34
C LEU A 202 7.04 10.77 -2.82
N ARG A 203 6.18 11.68 -2.30
CA ARG A 203 6.26 12.11 -0.90
C ARG A 203 4.95 12.06 -0.13
N GLN A 204 3.81 12.21 -0.80
CA GLN A 204 2.50 12.27 -0.16
C GLN A 204 1.61 11.09 -0.55
N VAL A 205 0.85 10.59 0.42
CA VAL A 205 -0.08 9.47 0.24
C VAL A 205 -1.16 9.80 -0.80
N GLY A 206 -1.64 11.05 -0.80
CA GLY A 206 -2.62 11.52 -1.78
C GLY A 206 -2.11 11.49 -3.22
N ASP A 207 -0.82 11.79 -3.43
CA ASP A 207 -0.19 11.72 -4.75
C ASP A 207 -0.05 10.28 -5.23
N ALA A 208 0.39 9.37 -4.34
CA ALA A 208 0.43 7.93 -4.63
C ALA A 208 -0.95 7.40 -5.04
N ALA A 209 -1.98 7.73 -4.27
CA ALA A 209 -3.35 7.34 -4.55
C ALA A 209 -3.87 7.93 -5.86
N SER A 210 -3.46 9.17 -6.22
CA SER A 210 -3.83 9.76 -7.51
C SER A 210 -3.27 8.97 -8.68
N MET A 211 -2.03 8.48 -8.56
CA MET A 211 -1.42 7.62 -9.59
C MET A 211 -2.13 6.25 -9.66
N CYS A 212 -2.48 5.65 -8.52
CA CYS A 212 -3.27 4.41 -8.52
C CYS A 212 -4.61 4.58 -9.26
N ARG A 213 -5.31 5.72 -9.05
CA ARG A 213 -6.56 6.03 -9.77
C ARG A 213 -6.35 6.17 -11.28
N ASP A 214 -5.30 6.87 -11.69
CA ASP A 214 -5.02 7.11 -13.10
C ASP A 214 -4.59 5.83 -13.83
N ILE A 215 -3.79 4.98 -13.19
CA ILE A 215 -3.41 3.67 -13.70
C ILE A 215 -4.63 2.73 -13.79
N ASN A 216 -5.55 2.81 -12.84
CA ASN A 216 -6.78 2.02 -12.78
C ASN A 216 -6.54 0.51 -12.96
N ASN A 217 -5.51 -0.03 -12.31
CA ASN A 217 -5.15 -1.44 -12.32
C ASN A 217 -5.29 -2.03 -10.91
N PRO A 218 -6.02 -3.14 -10.70
CA PRO A 218 -6.25 -3.70 -9.38
C PRO A 218 -4.98 -4.21 -8.69
N GLY A 219 -3.91 -4.45 -9.45
CA GLY A 219 -2.59 -4.82 -8.92
C GLY A 219 -1.72 -3.64 -8.51
N VAL A 220 -2.23 -2.39 -8.55
CA VAL A 220 -1.49 -1.18 -8.19
C VAL A 220 -2.17 -0.48 -7.02
N THR A 221 -1.47 -0.36 -5.91
CA THR A 221 -1.96 0.17 -4.65
C THR A 221 -0.92 1.09 -4.00
N CYS A 222 -1.26 1.73 -2.89
CA CYS A 222 -0.34 2.59 -2.15
C CYS A 222 -0.36 2.31 -0.65
N MET A 223 0.53 2.95 0.05
CA MET A 223 0.62 2.89 1.50
C MET A 223 0.91 4.25 2.13
N GLY A 224 0.87 4.30 3.46
CA GLY A 224 1.40 5.40 4.24
C GLY A 224 2.28 4.90 5.37
N ASP A 225 3.34 5.62 5.66
CA ASP A 225 4.21 5.38 6.80
C ASP A 225 4.08 6.55 7.77
N PHE A 226 3.64 6.28 8.98
CA PHE A 226 3.45 7.30 10.01
C PHE A 226 4.70 8.13 10.30
N TRP A 227 5.89 7.57 10.15
CA TRP A 227 7.11 8.34 10.34
C TRP A 227 7.38 9.29 9.17
N HIS A 228 7.25 8.81 7.91
CA HIS A 228 7.39 9.66 6.73
C HIS A 228 6.31 10.74 6.67
N MET A 229 5.06 10.38 6.97
CA MET A 229 3.92 11.30 7.02
C MET A 229 4.12 12.45 8.02
N THR A 230 4.86 12.23 9.11
CA THR A 230 5.20 13.29 10.09
C THR A 230 5.86 14.51 9.43
N TRP A 231 6.56 14.33 8.32
CA TRP A 231 7.29 15.39 7.62
C TRP A 231 6.55 15.95 6.40
N GLU A 232 5.62 15.19 5.83
CA GLU A 232 5.04 15.50 4.52
C GLU A 232 3.54 15.74 4.57
N GLU A 233 2.84 15.25 5.58
CA GLU A 233 1.39 15.34 5.66
C GLU A 233 0.93 16.33 6.73
N PRO A 234 -0.03 17.20 6.43
CA PRO A 234 -0.61 18.12 7.44
C PRO A 234 -1.52 17.38 8.43
N SER A 235 -2.02 16.20 8.10
CA SER A 235 -2.88 15.33 8.91
C SER A 235 -2.78 13.89 8.45
N ASP A 236 -2.47 12.98 9.36
CA ASP A 236 -2.48 11.53 9.08
C ASP A 236 -3.87 11.06 8.64
N ARG A 237 -4.92 11.57 9.31
CA ARG A 237 -6.30 11.27 8.97
C ARG A 237 -6.62 11.68 7.53
N GLY A 238 -6.26 12.91 7.16
CA GLY A 238 -6.48 13.41 5.79
C GLY A 238 -5.74 12.60 4.74
N ALA A 239 -4.51 12.20 5.01
CA ALA A 239 -3.70 11.36 4.15
C ALA A 239 -4.36 10.00 3.88
N PHE A 240 -4.76 9.27 4.91
CA PHE A 240 -5.43 7.98 4.76
C PHE A 240 -6.80 8.07 4.07
N ILE A 241 -7.59 9.12 4.39
CA ILE A 241 -8.87 9.36 3.68
C ILE A 241 -8.63 9.62 2.19
N SER A 242 -7.57 10.36 1.83
CA SER A 242 -7.25 10.62 0.42
C SER A 242 -6.83 9.38 -0.36
N ALA A 243 -6.26 8.38 0.32
CA ALA A 243 -5.93 7.08 -0.26
C ALA A 243 -7.18 6.21 -0.48
N GLY A 244 -8.12 6.21 0.47
CA GLY A 244 -9.34 5.42 0.37
C GLY A 244 -9.06 3.94 0.11
N ASP A 245 -9.74 3.37 -0.87
CA ASP A 245 -9.63 1.94 -1.23
C ASP A 245 -8.27 1.54 -1.81
N TYR A 246 -7.42 2.50 -2.18
CA TYR A 246 -6.06 2.22 -2.66
C TYR A 246 -5.05 1.98 -1.52
N LEU A 247 -5.43 2.25 -0.25
CA LEU A 247 -4.54 2.04 0.89
C LEU A 247 -4.40 0.55 1.21
N GLN A 248 -3.28 -0.04 0.84
CA GLN A 248 -3.04 -1.49 1.00
C GLN A 248 -2.21 -1.82 2.22
N HIS A 249 -1.33 -0.94 2.68
CA HIS A 249 -0.41 -1.20 3.77
C HIS A 249 -0.14 0.06 4.59
N VAL A 250 0.28 -0.11 5.84
CA VAL A 250 0.69 1.01 6.71
C VAL A 250 1.94 0.61 7.48
N HIS A 251 2.97 1.48 7.43
CA HIS A 251 4.13 1.36 8.29
C HIS A 251 3.99 2.20 9.56
N MET A 252 4.61 1.72 10.63
CA MET A 252 4.55 2.29 11.96
C MET A 252 5.93 2.38 12.60
N ALA A 253 6.29 3.60 13.03
CA ALA A 253 7.47 3.86 13.85
C ALA A 253 7.23 5.05 14.78
N SER A 254 8.14 5.28 15.73
CA SER A 254 8.11 6.50 16.55
C SER A 254 8.36 7.75 15.69
N ARG A 255 7.72 8.86 16.06
CA ARG A 255 7.61 10.05 15.22
C ARG A 255 8.90 10.83 14.98
N LYS A 256 9.87 10.78 15.91
CA LYS A 256 11.09 11.59 15.83
C LYS A 256 12.31 10.79 15.41
N ARG A 257 12.48 9.58 15.93
CA ARG A 257 13.71 8.79 15.81
C ARG A 257 13.58 7.56 14.93
N ARG A 258 12.37 7.27 14.41
CA ARG A 258 12.06 6.02 13.70
C ARG A 258 12.40 4.77 14.55
N SER A 259 12.21 4.90 15.86
CA SER A 259 12.36 3.81 16.83
C SER A 259 11.04 3.11 17.07
N MET A 260 10.98 2.27 18.11
CA MET A 260 9.74 1.57 18.51
C MET A 260 8.67 2.59 18.90
N PRO A 261 7.40 2.41 18.50
CA PRO A 261 6.30 3.27 18.94
C PRO A 261 6.24 3.38 20.47
N GLY A 262 6.18 4.61 20.97
CA GLY A 262 6.23 4.92 22.41
C GLY A 262 7.60 5.40 22.91
N GLU A 263 8.69 5.09 22.21
CA GLU A 263 10.04 5.52 22.62
C GLU A 263 10.27 7.04 22.45
N ASP A 264 9.44 7.76 21.70
CA ASP A 264 9.44 9.22 21.63
C ASP A 264 8.41 9.88 22.57
N GLY A 265 7.82 9.10 23.48
CA GLY A 265 6.90 9.58 24.51
C GLY A 265 5.65 10.21 23.91
N ALA A 266 5.28 11.42 24.38
CA ALA A 266 4.05 12.11 23.94
C ALA A 266 4.01 12.46 22.42
N ALA A 267 5.14 12.43 21.73
CA ALA A 267 5.16 12.63 20.28
C ALA A 267 4.50 11.46 19.53
N ASP A 268 4.51 10.26 20.11
CA ASP A 268 3.96 9.06 19.51
C ASP A 268 2.44 8.96 19.72
N ASN A 269 1.75 9.91 19.09
CA ASN A 269 0.30 9.96 19.03
C ASN A 269 -0.18 9.63 17.61
N TYR A 270 -0.89 8.53 17.45
CA TYR A 270 -1.39 8.00 16.19
C TYR A 270 -2.93 8.05 16.08
N VAL A 271 -3.62 8.62 17.08
CA VAL A 271 -5.08 8.63 17.18
C VAL A 271 -5.72 9.26 15.94
N ASP A 272 -5.16 10.39 15.43
CA ASP A 272 -5.68 11.04 14.22
C ASP A 272 -5.61 10.12 12.99
N GLY A 273 -4.48 9.46 12.78
CA GLY A 273 -4.32 8.49 11.69
C GLY A 273 -5.25 7.28 11.85
N PHE A 274 -5.37 6.73 13.06
CA PHE A 274 -6.30 5.62 13.32
C PHE A 274 -7.76 5.99 13.07
N ARG A 275 -8.17 7.24 13.32
CA ARG A 275 -9.49 7.75 12.90
C ARG A 275 -9.65 7.74 11.38
N GLY A 276 -8.58 8.08 10.65
CA GLY A 276 -8.56 7.98 9.18
C GLY A 276 -8.73 6.55 8.71
N LEU A 277 -7.96 5.62 9.27
CA LEU A 277 -8.05 4.19 8.95
C LEU A 277 -9.44 3.62 9.24
N LYS A 278 -10.03 3.96 10.40
CA LYS A 278 -11.40 3.55 10.73
C LYS A 278 -12.43 4.15 9.76
N GLN A 279 -12.27 5.40 9.36
CA GLN A 279 -13.20 6.08 8.48
C GLN A 279 -13.26 5.46 7.08
N ILE A 280 -12.15 4.93 6.57
CA ILE A 280 -12.10 4.22 5.29
C ILE A 280 -12.36 2.72 5.41
N GLY A 281 -12.65 2.20 6.61
CA GLY A 281 -12.88 0.77 6.82
C GLY A 281 -11.64 -0.10 6.61
N TYR A 282 -10.46 0.39 6.95
CA TYR A 282 -9.19 -0.30 6.73
C TYR A 282 -9.09 -1.62 7.47
N ASN A 283 -8.78 -2.70 6.75
CA ASN A 283 -8.73 -4.08 7.27
C ASN A 283 -7.44 -4.83 6.92
N ASN A 284 -6.43 -4.11 6.41
CA ASN A 284 -5.11 -4.65 6.14
C ASN A 284 -4.16 -4.43 7.33
N TYR A 285 -2.87 -4.56 7.11
CA TYR A 285 -1.88 -4.60 8.18
C TYR A 285 -1.28 -3.23 8.49
N VAL A 286 -1.00 -3.01 9.78
CA VAL A 286 -0.14 -1.95 10.31
C VAL A 286 1.15 -2.61 10.78
N SER A 287 2.23 -2.41 10.04
CA SER A 287 3.49 -3.12 10.22
C SER A 287 4.55 -2.24 10.87
N PHE A 288 5.26 -2.78 11.86
CA PHE A 288 6.38 -2.08 12.47
C PHE A 288 7.59 -2.12 11.54
N GLU A 289 8.00 -0.93 11.09
CA GLU A 289 9.23 -0.68 10.36
C GLU A 289 10.08 0.33 11.13
N CYS A 290 10.84 -0.12 12.10
CA CYS A 290 11.51 0.77 13.05
C CYS A 290 12.74 0.18 13.69
N GLY A 291 13.59 1.07 14.22
CA GLY A 291 14.64 0.73 15.17
C GLY A 291 14.08 0.38 16.56
N CYS A 292 14.99 0.18 17.50
CA CYS A 292 14.68 -0.04 18.91
C CYS A 292 15.82 0.52 19.76
N GLN A 293 15.49 1.31 20.77
CA GLN A 293 16.49 1.88 21.70
C GLN A 293 16.68 0.99 22.93
N GLY A 294 15.60 0.33 23.38
CA GLY A 294 15.59 -0.54 24.56
C GLY A 294 15.66 -2.03 24.23
N ASP A 295 15.44 -2.85 25.27
CA ASP A 295 15.30 -4.28 25.11
C ASP A 295 13.98 -4.62 24.41
N ARG A 296 14.06 -5.37 23.30
CA ARG A 296 12.89 -5.74 22.49
C ARG A 296 11.86 -6.58 23.25
N GLU A 297 12.31 -7.40 24.22
CA GLU A 297 11.40 -8.18 25.08
C GLU A 297 10.51 -7.28 25.95
N VAL A 298 10.93 -6.03 26.20
CA VAL A 298 10.21 -5.04 27.00
C VAL A 298 9.49 -4.02 26.14
N VAL A 299 10.20 -3.44 25.17
CA VAL A 299 9.65 -2.29 24.42
C VAL A 299 8.65 -2.70 23.36
N VAL A 300 8.77 -3.89 22.74
CA VAL A 300 7.80 -4.36 21.74
C VAL A 300 6.41 -4.58 22.38
N PRO A 301 6.26 -5.31 23.50
CA PRO A 301 4.97 -5.42 24.18
C PRO A 301 4.37 -4.04 24.57
N ALA A 302 5.19 -3.13 25.09
CA ALA A 302 4.73 -1.78 25.45
C ALA A 302 4.23 -0.98 24.24
N ALA A 303 4.91 -1.09 23.09
CA ALA A 303 4.47 -0.48 21.84
C ALA A 303 3.13 -1.05 21.35
N LEU A 304 2.94 -2.37 21.45
CA LEU A 304 1.68 -3.03 21.10
C LEU A 304 0.52 -2.55 21.98
N GLU A 305 0.74 -2.40 23.28
CA GLU A 305 -0.26 -1.85 24.22
C GLU A 305 -0.62 -0.40 23.87
N LEU A 306 0.38 0.43 23.56
CA LEU A 306 0.16 1.81 23.14
C LEU A 306 -0.73 1.88 21.89
N LEU A 307 -0.40 1.13 20.85
CA LEU A 307 -1.19 1.14 19.61
C LEU A 307 -2.62 0.65 19.83
N ARG A 308 -2.81 -0.45 20.57
CA ARG A 308 -4.15 -0.96 20.88
C ARG A 308 -4.96 0.01 21.72
N LYS A 309 -4.33 0.73 22.67
CA LYS A 309 -4.97 1.79 23.44
C LYS A 309 -5.41 2.92 22.51
N GLN A 310 -4.50 3.47 21.73
CA GLN A 310 -4.80 4.59 20.82
C GLN A 310 -5.80 4.21 19.72
N TRP A 311 -5.79 2.95 19.26
CA TRP A 311 -6.84 2.45 18.37
C TRP A 311 -8.22 2.49 19.00
N LYS A 312 -8.34 2.15 20.30
CA LYS A 312 -9.62 2.22 21.02
C LYS A 312 -10.09 3.67 21.24
N GLU A 313 -9.17 4.61 21.40
CA GLU A 313 -9.44 6.05 21.59
C GLU A 313 -9.83 6.75 20.26
N ALA A 314 -9.45 6.19 19.15
CA ALA A 314 -9.78 6.69 17.80
C ALA A 314 -11.22 6.30 17.43
#